data_ac20328ee163143e43cd611413733cfb
#
_entry.id   ac20328ee163143e43cd611413733cfb
#
_cell.length_a   1.000
_cell.length_b   1.000
_cell.length_c   1.000
_cell.angle_alpha   90.00
_cell.angle_beta   90.00
_cell.angle_gamma   90.00
#
_symmetry.space_group_name_H-M   'P 1'
#
loop_
_entity.id
_entity.type
_entity.pdbx_description
1 polymer ?
#
loop_
_entity_poly.entity_id
_entity_poly.type
_entity_poly.pdbx_seq_one_letter_code
_entity_poly.pdbx_strand_id
1 'polypeptide(L)'
;VNVLIAAPAGYVGRRLLRRLGEDERVRLRLLVRDARRIPDGLHPEIEIVAVDRLDRAALNRAVRGIDVAYFPIRFVSWERDFAARSREFAALFRDACIEAGVKRIVCLGVRPGARQSTRSEFLLPEIAEILGAYPDRIQTVSLVPGIILSPGSVFYEIVTTVVEKTPVLFLPRWTETRIYPVALSDLVEYLARAASLDVSGNVAVAIGEDGVTLADLFRLAARVRSLTRTTVRVLITAPRLSALVVALSTSLSYPMARALVELLSEARDGPRDGALSPADDYFPGVTPVSAEEALRKGAAATGDEGLGERWTDSLADVDYCEDESTMRAARYRDERRQDIGGLSLPQVFRSALALGGENGWFKFDLLWRVRGFLDKLLGGFGTSLGRRSPTELRVGDMLDVWRVVDLVENERLLLAAQMNVFGKAWLEFRLQGTTLVQTAYYQPDGALGTLYWYAMLP
;
A
#
# COMPACT_ATOMS: atom_id res chain seq x y z
N VAL A 1 -20.66 6.56 18.78
CA VAL A 1 -20.28 7.35 17.60
C VAL A 1 -20.26 6.45 16.38
N ASN A 2 -20.97 6.85 15.33
CA ASN A 2 -20.99 6.11 14.07
C ASN A 2 -19.82 6.55 13.19
N VAL A 3 -18.95 5.62 12.85
CA VAL A 3 -17.69 5.90 12.13
C VAL A 3 -17.66 5.15 10.82
N LEU A 4 -17.35 5.86 9.73
CA LEU A 4 -17.05 5.26 8.44
C LEU A 4 -15.55 5.22 8.21
N ILE A 5 -15.02 4.08 7.77
CA ILE A 5 -13.63 3.96 7.29
C ILE A 5 -13.65 3.69 5.78
N ALA A 6 -13.12 4.62 4.99
CA ALA A 6 -12.85 4.39 3.58
C ALA A 6 -11.54 3.62 3.42
N ALA A 7 -11.48 2.63 2.52
CA ALA A 7 -10.32 1.76 2.28
C ALA A 7 -9.76 1.08 3.55
N PRO A 8 -10.60 0.37 4.33
CA PRO A 8 -10.17 -0.31 5.56
C PRO A 8 -9.23 -1.48 5.31
N ALA A 9 -9.12 -1.97 4.06
CA ALA A 9 -8.24 -3.07 3.68
C ALA A 9 -6.77 -2.66 3.44
N GLY A 10 -6.49 -1.35 3.37
CA GLY A 10 -5.14 -0.82 3.18
C GLY A 10 -4.27 -0.88 4.44
N TYR A 11 -2.97 -0.60 4.29
CA TYR A 11 -1.94 -0.68 5.34
C TYR A 11 -2.31 0.09 6.63
N VAL A 12 -2.73 1.34 6.51
CA VAL A 12 -3.17 2.15 7.66
C VAL A 12 -4.59 1.77 8.07
N GLY A 13 -5.47 1.53 7.08
CA GLY A 13 -6.89 1.27 7.31
C GLY A 13 -7.16 0.04 8.18
N ARG A 14 -6.42 -1.06 7.96
CA ARG A 14 -6.54 -2.30 8.77
C ARG A 14 -6.15 -2.09 10.23
N ARG A 15 -5.10 -1.31 10.50
CA ARG A 15 -4.70 -1.01 11.87
C ARG A 15 -5.69 -0.08 12.55
N LEU A 16 -6.19 0.92 11.82
CA LEU A 16 -7.24 1.80 12.31
C LEU A 16 -8.53 1.04 12.62
N LEU A 17 -8.95 0.13 11.73
CA LEU A 17 -10.10 -0.74 11.91
C LEU A 17 -9.98 -1.55 13.23
N ARG A 18 -8.82 -2.16 13.48
CA ARG A 18 -8.56 -2.92 14.70
C ARG A 18 -8.65 -2.02 15.94
N ARG A 19 -7.96 -0.87 15.91
CA ARG A 19 -7.91 0.06 17.03
C ARG A 19 -9.27 0.66 17.39
N LEU A 20 -10.08 1.02 16.39
CA LEU A 20 -11.42 1.54 16.62
C LEU A 20 -12.42 0.45 17.01
N GLY A 21 -12.21 -0.78 16.55
CA GLY A 21 -13.03 -1.94 16.91
C GLY A 21 -12.88 -2.36 18.38
N GLU A 22 -11.83 -1.92 19.08
CA GLU A 22 -11.63 -2.14 20.52
C GLU A 22 -12.48 -1.21 21.39
N ASP A 23 -13.07 -0.15 20.82
CA ASP A 23 -13.89 0.82 21.57
C ASP A 23 -15.38 0.53 21.35
N GLU A 24 -16.05 -0.05 22.34
CA GLU A 24 -17.48 -0.41 22.32
C GLU A 24 -18.41 0.80 22.06
N ARG A 25 -17.94 2.02 22.23
CA ARG A 25 -18.71 3.25 21.94
C ARG A 25 -18.72 3.59 20.45
N VAL A 26 -17.90 2.91 19.66
CA VAL A 26 -17.74 3.14 18.21
C VAL A 26 -18.51 2.08 17.44
N ARG A 27 -19.43 2.50 16.59
CA ARG A 27 -20.08 1.64 15.60
C ARG A 27 -19.42 1.87 14.26
N LEU A 28 -18.84 0.80 13.71
CA LEU A 28 -18.04 0.85 12.50
C LEU A 28 -18.87 0.50 11.27
N ARG A 29 -18.70 1.31 10.23
CA ARG A 29 -19.09 1.00 8.86
C ARG A 29 -17.87 1.08 7.96
N LEU A 30 -17.70 0.08 7.10
CA LEU A 30 -16.55 -0.06 6.21
C LEU A 30 -16.99 0.17 4.77
N LEU A 31 -16.34 1.12 4.10
CA LEU A 31 -16.53 1.34 2.67
C LEU A 31 -15.42 0.58 1.93
N VAL A 32 -15.79 -0.46 1.20
CA VAL A 32 -14.86 -1.35 0.52
C VAL A 32 -15.26 -1.55 -0.93
N ARG A 33 -14.31 -1.89 -1.79
CA ARG A 33 -14.61 -2.38 -3.13
C ARG A 33 -14.92 -3.87 -3.14
N ASP A 34 -14.17 -4.64 -2.36
CA ASP A 34 -14.30 -6.08 -2.24
C ASP A 34 -14.32 -6.49 -0.77
N ALA A 35 -15.48 -6.99 -0.32
CA ALA A 35 -15.67 -7.43 1.05
C ALA A 35 -14.75 -8.60 1.46
N ARG A 36 -14.31 -9.43 0.50
CA ARG A 36 -13.40 -10.57 0.73
C ARG A 36 -12.01 -10.14 1.23
N ARG A 37 -11.65 -8.86 1.08
CA ARG A 37 -10.39 -8.29 1.56
C ARG A 37 -10.43 -7.87 3.03
N ILE A 38 -11.60 -7.87 3.62
CA ILE A 38 -11.76 -7.59 5.04
C ILE A 38 -11.42 -8.85 5.82
N PRO A 39 -10.64 -8.75 6.91
CA PRO A 39 -10.32 -9.92 7.74
C PRO A 39 -11.56 -10.60 8.28
N ASP A 40 -11.54 -11.93 8.31
CA ASP A 40 -12.54 -12.71 9.00
C ASP A 40 -12.46 -12.48 10.54
N GLY A 41 -13.55 -12.76 11.24
CA GLY A 41 -13.59 -12.66 12.70
C GLY A 41 -13.75 -11.26 13.26
N LEU A 42 -14.14 -10.28 12.43
CA LEU A 42 -14.57 -8.97 12.93
C LEU A 42 -15.88 -9.08 13.72
N HIS A 43 -16.10 -8.09 14.59
CA HIS A 43 -17.33 -8.01 15.37
C HIS A 43 -18.55 -8.03 14.44
N PRO A 44 -19.59 -8.84 14.72
CA PRO A 44 -20.74 -9.02 13.83
C PRO A 44 -21.58 -7.75 13.58
N GLU A 45 -21.42 -6.73 14.41
CA GLU A 45 -22.10 -5.43 14.25
C GLU A 45 -21.40 -4.49 13.26
N ILE A 46 -20.25 -4.88 12.70
CA ILE A 46 -19.55 -4.05 11.69
C ILE A 46 -20.31 -4.15 10.37
N GLU A 47 -20.81 -3.01 9.91
CA GLU A 47 -21.52 -2.91 8.63
C GLU A 47 -20.51 -2.77 7.48
N ILE A 48 -20.58 -3.65 6.51
CA ILE A 48 -19.73 -3.61 5.30
C ILE A 48 -20.56 -3.12 4.12
N VAL A 49 -20.19 -1.98 3.55
CA VAL A 49 -20.77 -1.44 2.33
C VAL A 49 -19.80 -1.66 1.18
N ALA A 50 -20.10 -2.66 0.37
CA ALA A 50 -19.35 -2.91 -0.86
C ALA A 50 -19.82 -1.99 -1.98
N VAL A 51 -18.87 -1.34 -2.65
CA VAL A 51 -19.11 -0.38 -3.72
C VAL A 51 -18.24 -0.75 -4.92
N ASP A 52 -18.85 -1.42 -5.87
CA ASP A 52 -18.16 -1.89 -7.09
C ASP A 52 -17.72 -0.73 -7.99
N ARG A 53 -18.54 0.31 -8.10
CA ARG A 53 -18.21 1.55 -8.80
C ARG A 53 -18.40 2.74 -7.87
N LEU A 54 -17.49 3.71 -7.99
CA LEU A 54 -17.59 4.96 -7.27
C LEU A 54 -18.70 5.83 -7.83
N ASP A 55 -19.93 5.50 -7.48
CA ASP A 55 -21.09 6.32 -7.79
C ASP A 55 -21.57 7.11 -6.56
N ARG A 56 -22.17 8.25 -6.82
CA ARG A 56 -22.68 9.15 -5.77
C ARG A 56 -23.75 8.47 -4.90
N ALA A 57 -24.61 7.62 -5.51
CA ALA A 57 -25.69 6.96 -4.78
C ALA A 57 -25.13 5.95 -3.78
N ALA A 58 -24.08 5.21 -4.15
CA ALA A 58 -23.41 4.27 -3.25
C ALA A 58 -22.71 4.99 -2.10
N LEU A 59 -22.01 6.10 -2.39
CA LEU A 59 -21.39 6.93 -1.35
C LEU A 59 -22.43 7.52 -0.40
N ASN A 60 -23.54 8.06 -0.90
CA ASN A 60 -24.62 8.59 -0.08
C ASN A 60 -25.25 7.53 0.83
N ARG A 61 -25.36 6.27 0.39
CA ARG A 61 -25.77 5.17 1.26
C ARG A 61 -24.74 4.89 2.35
N ALA A 62 -23.45 4.88 1.98
CA ALA A 62 -22.36 4.57 2.91
C ALA A 62 -22.22 5.60 4.04
N VAL A 63 -22.42 6.89 3.76
CA VAL A 63 -22.24 7.97 4.74
C VAL A 63 -23.48 8.30 5.56
N ARG A 64 -24.63 7.69 5.28
CA ARG A 64 -25.89 7.98 6.00
C ARG A 64 -25.80 7.62 7.46
N GLY A 65 -26.07 8.61 8.35
CA GLY A 65 -26.05 8.43 9.79
C GLY A 65 -24.64 8.28 10.40
N ILE A 66 -23.60 8.65 9.65
CA ILE A 66 -22.22 8.69 10.10
C ILE A 66 -21.93 10.02 10.80
N ASP A 67 -21.24 9.96 11.94
CA ASP A 67 -20.75 11.12 12.66
C ASP A 67 -19.36 11.54 12.17
N VAL A 68 -18.45 10.59 11.99
CA VAL A 68 -17.04 10.80 11.59
C VAL A 68 -16.67 9.87 10.44
N ALA A 69 -16.09 10.44 9.39
CA ALA A 69 -15.64 9.69 8.22
C ALA A 69 -14.11 9.73 8.11
N TYR A 70 -13.49 8.56 8.07
CA TYR A 70 -12.04 8.42 7.86
C TYR A 70 -11.71 8.21 6.40
N PHE A 71 -10.74 9.00 5.94
CA PHE A 71 -10.14 8.87 4.61
C PHE A 71 -8.62 8.63 4.76
N PRO A 72 -8.18 7.44 5.23
CA PRO A 72 -6.78 7.15 5.57
C PRO A 72 -5.95 6.82 4.33
N ILE A 73 -6.34 7.33 3.15
CA ILE A 73 -5.79 6.92 1.87
C ILE A 73 -4.60 7.84 1.55
N ARG A 74 -3.42 7.24 1.45
CA ARG A 74 -2.26 7.82 0.76
C ARG A 74 -2.08 7.03 -0.52
N PHE A 75 -2.52 7.59 -1.61
CA PHE A 75 -2.52 6.92 -2.89
C PHE A 75 -1.09 6.74 -3.42
N VAL A 76 -0.83 5.55 -3.92
CA VAL A 76 0.34 5.23 -4.72
C VAL A 76 -0.13 4.32 -5.85
N SER A 77 -0.19 4.80 -7.09
CA SER A 77 -0.46 3.98 -8.26
C SER A 77 0.24 4.56 -9.49
N TRP A 78 0.44 3.72 -10.48
CA TRP A 78 1.07 4.04 -11.77
C TRP A 78 0.08 4.04 -12.94
N GLU A 79 -1.21 3.86 -12.70
CA GLU A 79 -2.23 3.97 -13.75
C GLU A 79 -2.34 5.41 -14.26
N ARG A 80 -2.50 5.57 -15.58
CA ARG A 80 -2.52 6.89 -16.23
C ARG A 80 -3.59 7.83 -15.69
N ASP A 81 -4.75 7.29 -15.28
CA ASP A 81 -5.89 8.09 -14.83
C ASP A 81 -6.07 8.09 -13.31
N PHE A 82 -5.10 7.53 -12.59
CA PHE A 82 -5.19 7.35 -11.14
C PHE A 82 -5.38 8.67 -10.40
N ALA A 83 -4.57 9.67 -10.72
CA ALA A 83 -4.64 10.98 -10.06
C ALA A 83 -6.00 11.66 -10.28
N ALA A 84 -6.54 11.60 -11.51
CA ALA A 84 -7.85 12.17 -11.84
C ALA A 84 -8.98 11.45 -11.07
N ARG A 85 -8.98 10.10 -11.09
CA ARG A 85 -9.98 9.31 -10.35
C ARG A 85 -9.90 9.49 -8.85
N SER A 86 -8.69 9.68 -8.31
CA SER A 86 -8.51 9.92 -6.87
C SER A 86 -9.06 11.28 -6.43
N ARG A 87 -8.84 12.32 -7.23
CA ARG A 87 -9.42 13.64 -6.99
C ARG A 87 -10.94 13.61 -7.08
N GLU A 88 -11.48 12.96 -8.09
CA GLU A 88 -12.92 12.77 -8.27
C GLU A 88 -13.53 12.04 -7.07
N PHE A 89 -12.91 10.94 -6.65
CA PHE A 89 -13.37 10.20 -5.47
C PHE A 89 -13.35 11.04 -4.20
N ALA A 90 -12.27 11.78 -3.94
CA ALA A 90 -12.20 12.65 -2.77
C ALA A 90 -13.29 13.74 -2.79
N ALA A 91 -13.56 14.32 -3.97
CA ALA A 91 -14.63 15.32 -4.12
C ALA A 91 -16.02 14.71 -3.90
N LEU A 92 -16.32 13.57 -4.52
CA LEU A 92 -17.59 12.86 -4.34
C LEU A 92 -17.79 12.42 -2.88
N PHE A 93 -16.74 11.91 -2.24
CA PHE A 93 -16.78 11.51 -0.83
C PHE A 93 -17.07 12.68 0.10
N ARG A 94 -16.37 13.81 -0.08
CA ARG A 94 -16.61 15.04 0.67
C ARG A 94 -18.06 15.51 0.49
N ASP A 95 -18.54 15.59 -0.75
CA ASP A 95 -19.88 16.08 -1.05
C ASP A 95 -20.96 15.19 -0.44
N ALA A 96 -20.78 13.86 -0.51
CA ALA A 96 -21.67 12.91 0.16
C ALA A 96 -21.66 13.09 1.70
N CYS A 97 -20.49 13.29 2.31
CA CYS A 97 -20.37 13.57 3.74
C CYS A 97 -21.11 14.85 4.14
N ILE A 98 -20.98 15.93 3.36
CA ILE A 98 -21.67 17.20 3.60
C ILE A 98 -23.19 17.03 3.48
N GLU A 99 -23.67 16.35 2.45
CA GLU A 99 -25.11 16.10 2.22
C GLU A 99 -25.73 15.24 3.34
N ALA A 100 -24.98 14.28 3.87
CA ALA A 100 -25.42 13.41 4.95
C ALA A 100 -25.32 14.03 6.34
N GLY A 101 -24.72 15.23 6.49
CA GLY A 101 -24.52 15.90 7.77
C GLY A 101 -23.42 15.27 8.62
N VAL A 102 -22.43 14.62 8.00
CA VAL A 102 -21.23 14.12 8.69
C VAL A 102 -20.52 15.32 9.35
N LYS A 103 -20.18 15.19 10.63
CA LYS A 103 -19.58 16.28 11.41
C LYS A 103 -18.13 16.52 11.02
N ARG A 104 -17.39 15.42 10.74
CA ARG A 104 -15.94 15.48 10.56
C ARG A 104 -15.42 14.48 9.55
N ILE A 105 -14.47 14.93 8.73
CA ILE A 105 -13.60 14.07 7.94
C ILE A 105 -12.21 14.04 8.59
N VAL A 106 -11.65 12.86 8.82
CA VAL A 106 -10.27 12.67 9.26
C VAL A 106 -9.47 12.07 8.11
N CYS A 107 -8.41 12.72 7.67
CA CYS A 107 -7.61 12.26 6.53
C CYS A 107 -6.11 12.33 6.79
N LEU A 108 -5.34 11.70 5.89
CA LEU A 108 -3.89 11.82 5.85
C LEU A 108 -3.49 12.90 4.84
N GLY A 109 -2.73 13.88 5.31
CA GLY A 109 -2.16 14.92 4.50
C GLY A 109 -0.71 14.65 4.10
N VAL A 110 -0.17 15.53 3.28
CA VAL A 110 1.25 15.57 2.88
C VAL A 110 1.84 16.91 3.31
N ARG A 111 3.09 16.92 3.77
CA ARG A 111 3.75 18.17 4.20
C ARG A 111 3.80 19.19 3.06
N PRO A 112 3.46 20.48 3.34
CA PRO A 112 3.61 21.55 2.37
C PRO A 112 5.08 21.71 1.98
N GLY A 113 5.35 22.00 0.70
CA GLY A 113 6.69 22.21 0.19
C GLY A 113 7.26 21.04 -0.60
N ALA A 114 6.64 19.86 -0.56
CA ALA A 114 6.79 18.90 -1.65
C ALA A 114 6.29 19.60 -2.93
N ARG A 115 7.22 20.08 -3.77
CA ARG A 115 6.84 20.70 -5.05
C ARG A 115 5.95 19.70 -5.77
N GLN A 116 4.85 20.20 -6.33
CA GLN A 116 4.10 19.51 -7.34
C GLN A 116 5.04 19.24 -8.53
N SER A 117 5.86 18.20 -8.40
CA SER A 117 6.49 17.61 -9.55
C SER A 117 5.32 17.18 -10.42
N THR A 118 5.15 17.84 -11.57
CA THR A 118 4.13 17.55 -12.59
C THR A 118 4.15 16.09 -13.07
N ARG A 119 4.96 15.26 -12.46
CA ARG A 119 5.16 13.84 -12.75
C ARG A 119 4.98 12.90 -11.53
N SER A 120 4.78 13.39 -10.29
CA SER A 120 4.49 12.52 -9.16
C SER A 120 2.99 12.22 -9.11
N GLU A 121 2.56 11.31 -9.94
CA GLU A 121 1.21 10.73 -9.89
C GLU A 121 0.99 9.86 -8.64
N PHE A 122 1.98 9.79 -7.74
CA PHE A 122 2.05 8.85 -6.63
C PHE A 122 1.62 9.41 -5.27
N LEU A 123 1.73 10.72 -5.06
CA LEU A 123 1.29 11.38 -3.84
C LEU A 123 0.47 12.60 -4.24
N LEU A 124 -0.75 12.67 -3.77
CA LEU A 124 -1.68 13.73 -4.13
C LEU A 124 -1.89 14.66 -2.92
N PRO A 125 -1.02 15.69 -2.74
CA PRO A 125 -1.16 16.64 -1.63
C PRO A 125 -2.51 17.34 -1.66
N GLU A 126 -3.08 17.55 -2.84
CA GLU A 126 -4.37 18.19 -3.04
C GLU A 126 -5.58 17.41 -2.49
N ILE A 127 -5.44 16.13 -2.15
CA ILE A 127 -6.57 15.35 -1.58
C ILE A 127 -7.05 15.95 -0.27
N ALA A 128 -6.13 16.35 0.62
CA ALA A 128 -6.49 17.00 1.87
C ALA A 128 -7.15 18.39 1.63
N GLU A 129 -6.69 19.12 0.61
CA GLU A 129 -7.30 20.40 0.19
C GLU A 129 -8.71 20.19 -0.37
N ILE A 130 -8.90 19.15 -1.22
CA ILE A 130 -10.22 18.79 -1.75
C ILE A 130 -11.18 18.44 -0.62
N LEU A 131 -10.76 17.59 0.33
CA LEU A 131 -11.60 17.18 1.45
C LEU A 131 -11.95 18.37 2.36
N GLY A 132 -11.03 19.30 2.55
CA GLY A 132 -11.19 20.49 3.38
C GLY A 132 -11.74 21.74 2.65
N ALA A 133 -12.24 21.61 1.42
CA ALA A 133 -12.63 22.78 0.61
C ALA A 133 -13.79 23.62 1.18
N TYR A 134 -14.58 23.07 2.10
CA TYR A 134 -15.76 23.73 2.67
C TYR A 134 -15.74 23.72 4.20
N PRO A 135 -14.84 24.51 4.85
CA PRO A 135 -14.64 24.50 6.31
C PRO A 135 -15.89 24.93 7.11
N ASP A 136 -16.76 25.74 6.51
CA ASP A 136 -18.03 26.18 7.12
C ASP A 136 -19.12 25.10 7.12
N ARG A 137 -18.94 24.02 6.34
CA ARG A 137 -19.93 22.94 6.16
C ARG A 137 -19.54 21.64 6.80
N ILE A 138 -18.25 21.35 6.89
CA ILE A 138 -17.72 20.12 7.48
C ILE A 138 -16.34 20.39 8.08
N GLN A 139 -16.07 19.86 9.25
CA GLN A 139 -14.75 19.91 9.86
C GLN A 139 -13.80 18.92 9.18
N THR A 140 -12.56 19.32 8.91
CA THR A 140 -11.54 18.42 8.37
C THR A 140 -10.29 18.43 9.23
N VAL A 141 -9.94 17.24 9.76
CA VAL A 141 -8.68 17.03 10.48
C VAL A 141 -7.72 16.28 9.58
N SER A 142 -6.68 16.97 9.12
CA SER A 142 -5.63 16.41 8.29
C SER A 142 -4.40 16.09 9.13
N LEU A 143 -4.11 14.81 9.35
CA LEU A 143 -2.87 14.39 10.00
C LEU A 143 -1.76 14.31 8.95
N VAL A 144 -0.66 15.01 9.19
CA VAL A 144 0.43 15.17 8.25
C VAL A 144 1.70 14.49 8.78
N PRO A 145 1.84 13.16 8.59
CA PRO A 145 3.08 12.45 8.92
C PRO A 145 4.17 12.82 7.92
N GLY A 146 5.43 12.77 8.36
CA GLY A 146 6.56 12.80 7.45
C GLY A 146 6.66 11.45 6.71
N ILE A 147 7.30 10.48 7.34
CA ILE A 147 7.39 9.11 6.84
C ILE A 147 6.82 8.11 7.87
N ILE A 148 6.14 7.08 7.41
CA ILE A 148 5.73 5.98 8.31
C ILE A 148 6.90 5.02 8.42
N LEU A 149 7.43 4.85 9.65
CA LEU A 149 8.59 4.00 9.94
C LEU A 149 8.14 2.79 10.76
N SER A 150 7.58 1.80 10.09
CA SER A 150 7.14 0.54 10.72
C SER A 150 7.21 -0.60 9.72
N PRO A 151 7.34 -1.86 10.16
CA PRO A 151 7.32 -3.02 9.28
C PRO A 151 6.15 -2.98 8.31
N GLY A 152 6.40 -3.34 7.07
CA GLY A 152 5.41 -3.28 6.00
C GLY A 152 5.23 -1.90 5.35
N SER A 153 5.79 -0.82 5.88
CA SER A 153 5.79 0.48 5.20
C SER A 153 6.90 0.59 4.15
N VAL A 154 6.67 1.41 3.12
CA VAL A 154 7.63 1.67 2.05
C VAL A 154 8.97 2.19 2.60
N PHE A 155 8.93 3.16 3.51
CA PHE A 155 10.13 3.78 4.03
C PHE A 155 10.92 2.86 4.96
N TYR A 156 10.24 2.04 5.75
CA TYR A 156 10.91 1.02 6.55
C TYR A 156 11.63 0.02 5.63
N GLU A 157 10.96 -0.43 4.56
CA GLU A 157 11.57 -1.33 3.58
C GLU A 157 12.79 -0.69 2.91
N ILE A 158 12.70 0.58 2.46
CA ILE A 158 13.84 1.29 1.86
C ILE A 158 15.01 1.33 2.83
N VAL A 159 14.78 1.81 4.05
CA VAL A 159 15.85 2.03 5.04
C VAL A 159 16.52 0.71 5.41
N THR A 160 15.76 -0.33 5.71
CA THR A 160 16.30 -1.60 6.16
C THR A 160 16.94 -2.40 5.03
N THR A 161 16.28 -2.51 3.89
CA THR A 161 16.76 -3.33 2.77
C THR A 161 17.99 -2.72 2.09
N VAL A 162 18.06 -1.39 1.95
CA VAL A 162 19.26 -0.73 1.44
C VAL A 162 20.44 -1.00 2.38
N VAL A 163 20.24 -0.86 3.68
CA VAL A 163 21.29 -1.14 4.69
C VAL A 163 21.72 -2.60 4.67
N GLU A 164 20.81 -3.54 4.50
CA GLU A 164 21.11 -4.97 4.44
C GLU A 164 21.91 -5.36 3.21
N LYS A 165 21.51 -4.86 2.04
CA LYS A 165 22.06 -5.29 0.74
C LYS A 165 23.31 -4.52 0.31
N THR A 166 23.55 -3.32 0.87
CA THR A 166 24.68 -2.49 0.45
C THR A 166 25.74 -2.37 1.53
N PRO A 167 26.97 -2.90 1.32
CA PRO A 167 28.06 -2.80 2.31
C PRO A 167 28.61 -1.37 2.45
N VAL A 168 28.49 -0.57 1.39
CA VAL A 168 28.88 0.84 1.36
C VAL A 168 27.65 1.70 1.09
N LEU A 169 27.30 2.56 2.03
CA LEU A 169 26.18 3.50 1.93
C LEU A 169 26.68 4.81 1.32
N PHE A 170 26.35 5.05 0.07
CA PHE A 170 26.57 6.34 -0.55
C PHE A 170 25.43 7.28 -0.14
N LEU A 171 25.79 8.35 0.56
CA LEU A 171 24.84 9.33 1.11
C LEU A 171 24.93 10.64 0.31
N PRO A 172 24.11 10.82 -0.73
CA PRO A 172 24.00 12.08 -1.46
C PRO A 172 23.50 13.21 -0.57
N ARG A 173 23.80 14.46 -0.94
CA ARG A 173 23.48 15.64 -0.14
C ARG A 173 21.99 15.71 0.29
N TRP A 174 21.06 15.23 -0.52
CA TRP A 174 19.63 15.24 -0.19
C TRP A 174 19.29 14.30 1.00
N THR A 175 20.14 13.33 1.36
CA THR A 175 19.93 12.47 2.55
C THR A 175 20.13 13.20 3.87
N GLU A 176 20.72 14.39 3.85
CA GLU A 176 20.86 15.28 5.02
C GLU A 176 19.57 16.09 5.29
N THR A 177 18.55 15.99 4.42
CA THR A 177 17.24 16.63 4.64
C THR A 177 16.56 16.02 5.86
N ARG A 178 15.98 16.86 6.70
CA ARG A 178 15.22 16.43 7.86
C ARG A 178 13.90 15.80 7.43
N ILE A 179 13.61 14.66 8.01
CA ILE A 179 12.37 13.92 7.87
C ILE A 179 11.75 13.71 9.24
N TYR A 180 10.46 13.45 9.29
CA TYR A 180 9.71 13.34 10.54
C TYR A 180 9.08 11.94 10.58
N PRO A 181 9.81 10.92 11.11
CA PRO A 181 9.30 9.57 11.19
C PRO A 181 8.17 9.47 12.22
N VAL A 182 7.20 8.64 11.91
CA VAL A 182 6.11 8.26 12.82
C VAL A 182 5.94 6.74 12.78
N ALA A 183 5.85 6.11 13.96
CA ALA A 183 5.49 4.71 14.04
C ALA A 183 4.01 4.52 13.64
N LEU A 184 3.68 3.37 13.03
CA LEU A 184 2.29 3.09 12.64
C LEU A 184 1.34 3.04 13.84
N SER A 185 1.82 2.56 15.00
CA SER A 185 1.06 2.58 16.27
C SER A 185 0.63 3.99 16.63
N ASP A 186 1.57 4.95 16.56
CA ASP A 186 1.32 6.32 16.94
C ASP A 186 0.40 7.01 15.94
N LEU A 187 0.64 6.77 14.63
CA LEU A 187 -0.26 7.27 13.59
C LEU A 187 -1.70 6.82 13.82
N VAL A 188 -1.90 5.55 14.16
CA VAL A 188 -3.23 4.99 14.42
C VAL A 188 -3.85 5.59 15.69
N GLU A 189 -3.06 5.84 16.73
CA GLU A 189 -3.53 6.52 17.95
C GLU A 189 -3.91 7.98 17.67
N TYR A 190 -3.13 8.72 16.90
CA TYR A 190 -3.49 10.07 16.43
C TYR A 190 -4.78 10.04 15.61
N LEU A 191 -4.94 9.10 14.69
CA LEU A 191 -6.17 8.93 13.92
C LEU A 191 -7.37 8.65 14.85
N ALA A 192 -7.24 7.71 15.78
CA ALA A 192 -8.33 7.36 16.69
C ALA A 192 -8.77 8.56 17.54
N ARG A 193 -7.84 9.34 18.09
CA ARG A 193 -8.13 10.55 18.89
C ARG A 193 -8.69 11.70 18.04
N ALA A 194 -8.34 11.77 16.75
CA ALA A 194 -8.83 12.80 15.86
C ALA A 194 -10.35 12.81 15.68
N ALA A 195 -11.03 11.69 15.96
CA ALA A 195 -12.49 11.61 15.95
C ALA A 195 -13.17 12.57 16.94
N SER A 196 -12.55 12.79 18.09
CA SER A 196 -13.12 13.53 19.23
C SER A 196 -12.46 14.87 19.50
N LEU A 197 -11.57 15.35 18.60
CA LEU A 197 -10.94 16.66 18.77
C LEU A 197 -11.96 17.80 18.81
N ASP A 198 -11.75 18.74 19.71
CA ASP A 198 -12.52 19.99 19.72
C ASP A 198 -11.83 21.01 18.80
N VAL A 199 -12.31 21.07 17.56
CA VAL A 199 -11.76 21.96 16.52
C VAL A 199 -12.89 22.63 15.76
N SER A 200 -12.65 23.84 15.30
CA SER A 200 -13.55 24.57 14.40
C SER A 200 -12.92 24.66 13.01
N GLY A 201 -13.69 24.27 11.97
CA GLY A 201 -13.22 24.30 10.58
C GLY A 201 -12.15 23.24 10.29
N ASN A 202 -11.12 23.63 9.55
CA ASN A 202 -10.04 22.75 9.11
C ASN A 202 -8.81 22.91 9.99
N VAL A 203 -8.18 21.78 10.32
CA VAL A 203 -6.88 21.76 10.98
C VAL A 203 -5.95 20.77 10.29
N ALA A 204 -4.71 21.18 10.07
CA ALA A 204 -3.64 20.31 9.59
C ALA A 204 -2.56 20.18 10.66
N VAL A 205 -2.39 18.97 11.19
CA VAL A 205 -1.52 18.69 12.33
C VAL A 205 -0.30 17.91 11.87
N ALA A 206 0.89 18.47 12.12
CA ALA A 206 2.16 17.76 11.89
C ALA A 206 2.36 16.70 12.98
N ILE A 207 2.56 15.45 12.57
CA ILE A 207 2.80 14.35 13.49
C ILE A 207 4.10 13.63 13.16
N GLY A 208 4.74 13.06 14.17
CA GLY A 208 6.01 12.34 14.09
C GLY A 208 7.07 12.89 15.03
N GLU A 209 8.17 12.15 15.19
CA GLU A 209 9.33 12.56 15.97
C GLU A 209 10.01 13.77 15.35
N ASP A 210 10.62 14.62 16.16
CA ASP A 210 11.43 15.75 15.69
C ASP A 210 12.57 15.30 14.77
N GLY A 211 12.70 16.07 13.68
CA GLY A 211 13.40 15.68 12.46
C GLY A 211 14.80 15.06 12.63
N VAL A 212 14.87 13.81 12.32
CA VAL A 212 16.12 13.10 12.01
C VAL A 212 16.43 13.19 10.53
N THR A 213 17.71 13.07 10.13
CA THR A 213 18.02 13.02 8.70
C THR A 213 17.85 11.59 8.18
N LEU A 214 17.60 11.45 6.87
CA LEU A 214 17.56 10.12 6.27
C LEU A 214 18.93 9.40 6.39
N ALA A 215 20.03 10.16 6.35
CA ALA A 215 21.37 9.64 6.59
C ALA A 215 21.50 9.03 8.01
N ASP A 216 20.91 9.69 9.01
CA ASP A 216 20.89 9.18 10.38
C ASP A 216 20.03 7.93 10.50
N LEU A 217 18.88 7.87 9.80
CA LEU A 217 18.06 6.65 9.78
C LEU A 217 18.81 5.45 9.19
N PHE A 218 19.59 5.62 8.12
CA PHE A 218 20.41 4.54 7.57
C PHE A 218 21.47 4.07 8.58
N ARG A 219 22.15 5.00 9.26
CA ARG A 219 23.13 4.67 10.31
C ARG A 219 22.48 3.96 11.48
N LEU A 220 21.29 4.43 11.87
CA LEU A 220 20.51 3.87 12.96
C LEU A 220 20.04 2.44 12.64
N ALA A 221 19.52 2.22 11.44
CA ALA A 221 19.09 0.90 10.97
C ALA A 221 20.30 -0.08 10.93
N ALA A 222 21.47 0.38 10.49
CA ALA A 222 22.69 -0.44 10.52
C ALA A 222 23.03 -0.87 11.95
N ARG A 223 23.00 0.06 12.91
CA ARG A 223 23.26 -0.23 14.35
C ARG A 223 22.25 -1.22 14.92
N VAL A 224 20.96 -0.98 14.71
CA VAL A 224 19.88 -1.84 15.23
C VAL A 224 20.02 -3.27 14.71
N ARG A 225 20.48 -3.44 13.46
CA ARG A 225 20.69 -4.75 12.83
C ARG A 225 22.09 -5.32 13.06
N SER A 226 22.91 -4.68 13.89
CA SER A 226 24.31 -5.09 14.18
C SER A 226 25.17 -5.23 12.92
N LEU A 227 24.91 -4.37 11.90
CA LEU A 227 25.62 -4.37 10.63
C LEU A 227 26.66 -3.23 10.60
N THR A 228 27.92 -3.58 10.31
CA THR A 228 28.95 -2.57 10.04
C THR A 228 28.83 -2.09 8.60
N ARG A 229 28.58 -0.80 8.40
CA ARG A 229 28.43 -0.18 7.08
C ARG A 229 29.36 1.01 6.94
N THR A 230 30.11 1.03 5.85
CA THR A 230 30.93 2.21 5.50
C THR A 230 30.02 3.26 4.89
N THR A 231 30.05 4.48 5.41
CA THR A 231 29.26 5.59 4.88
C THR A 231 30.17 6.55 4.10
N VAL A 232 29.80 6.85 2.87
CA VAL A 232 30.52 7.79 1.99
C VAL A 232 29.56 8.93 1.65
N ARG A 233 29.93 10.15 2.10
CA ARG A 233 29.18 11.36 1.71
C ARG A 233 29.48 11.72 0.27
N VAL A 234 28.41 11.92 -0.51
CA VAL A 234 28.50 12.30 -1.92
C VAL A 234 27.95 13.72 -2.07
N LEU A 235 28.78 14.64 -2.50
CA LEU A 235 28.45 16.07 -2.58
C LEU A 235 27.45 16.41 -3.70
N ILE A 236 27.25 15.50 -4.64
CA ILE A 236 26.30 15.68 -5.74
C ILE A 236 24.92 15.17 -5.38
N THR A 237 23.91 15.86 -5.87
CA THR A 237 22.53 15.34 -5.87
C THR A 237 22.36 14.47 -7.11
N ALA A 238 22.19 13.18 -6.92
CA ALA A 238 21.96 12.23 -8.02
C ALA A 238 20.65 11.47 -7.80
N PRO A 239 19.47 12.13 -7.83
CA PRO A 239 18.21 11.49 -7.46
C PRO A 239 17.87 10.30 -8.36
N ARG A 240 18.21 10.36 -9.65
CA ARG A 240 17.98 9.25 -10.59
C ARG A 240 18.83 8.01 -10.25
N LEU A 241 20.11 8.21 -9.89
CA LEU A 241 20.98 7.12 -9.48
C LEU A 241 20.54 6.54 -8.13
N SER A 242 20.18 7.40 -7.18
CA SER A 242 19.62 6.99 -5.89
C SER A 242 18.35 6.17 -6.08
N ALA A 243 17.45 6.60 -6.96
CA ALA A 243 16.23 5.87 -7.30
C ALA A 243 16.54 4.49 -7.92
N LEU A 244 17.57 4.40 -8.75
CA LEU A 244 18.00 3.12 -9.31
C LEU A 244 18.51 2.17 -8.22
N VAL A 245 19.33 2.66 -7.30
CA VAL A 245 19.81 1.86 -6.15
C VAL A 245 18.64 1.39 -5.30
N VAL A 246 17.69 2.27 -4.98
CA VAL A 246 16.49 1.92 -4.22
C VAL A 246 15.67 0.86 -4.97
N ALA A 247 15.39 1.06 -6.26
CA ALA A 247 14.61 0.12 -7.07
C ALA A 247 15.27 -1.27 -7.17
N LEU A 248 16.59 -1.32 -7.33
CA LEU A 248 17.32 -2.59 -7.40
C LEU A 248 17.42 -3.30 -6.04
N SER A 249 17.43 -2.54 -4.95
CA SER A 249 17.57 -3.08 -3.59
C SER A 249 16.24 -3.49 -2.98
N THR A 250 15.12 -2.83 -3.32
CA THR A 250 13.81 -2.99 -2.69
C THR A 250 12.77 -3.60 -3.63
N SER A 251 11.55 -3.75 -3.16
CA SER A 251 10.40 -4.19 -3.97
C SER A 251 9.82 -3.10 -4.89
N LEU A 252 10.33 -1.87 -4.81
CA LEU A 252 9.81 -0.74 -5.57
C LEU A 252 10.17 -0.82 -7.06
N SER A 253 9.26 -0.36 -7.91
CA SER A 253 9.57 -0.07 -9.31
C SER A 253 10.43 1.19 -9.41
N TYR A 254 11.20 1.32 -10.51
CA TYR A 254 12.04 2.51 -10.70
C TYR A 254 11.24 3.83 -10.73
N PRO A 255 10.09 3.95 -11.42
CA PRO A 255 9.27 5.16 -11.38
C PRO A 255 8.84 5.54 -9.96
N MET A 256 8.45 4.55 -9.15
CA MET A 256 8.03 4.76 -7.77
C MET A 256 9.19 5.16 -6.86
N ALA A 257 10.32 4.44 -6.94
CA ALA A 257 11.55 4.79 -6.23
C ALA A 257 12.01 6.21 -6.59
N ARG A 258 11.91 6.59 -7.86
CA ARG A 258 12.25 7.92 -8.33
C ARG A 258 11.34 8.99 -7.74
N ALA A 259 10.03 8.78 -7.75
CA ALA A 259 9.08 9.72 -7.17
C ALA A 259 9.31 9.92 -5.67
N LEU A 260 9.58 8.84 -4.92
CA LEU A 260 9.87 8.92 -3.49
C LEU A 260 11.20 9.61 -3.20
N VAL A 261 12.25 9.34 -3.97
CA VAL A 261 13.55 10.01 -3.84
C VAL A 261 13.44 11.48 -4.21
N GLU A 262 12.72 11.84 -5.27
CA GLU A 262 12.46 13.24 -5.65
C GLU A 262 11.68 13.96 -4.55
N LEU A 263 10.62 13.35 -4.00
CA LEU A 263 9.86 13.89 -2.87
C LEU A 263 10.77 14.20 -1.67
N LEU A 264 11.62 13.24 -1.27
CA LEU A 264 12.53 13.42 -0.15
C LEU A 264 13.63 14.44 -0.44
N SER A 265 14.09 14.51 -1.69
CA SER A 265 15.15 15.44 -2.09
C SER A 265 14.66 16.89 -2.21
N GLU A 266 13.37 17.08 -2.45
CA GLU A 266 12.71 18.39 -2.56
C GLU A 266 12.15 18.87 -1.21
N ALA A 267 12.00 17.97 -0.24
CA ALA A 267 11.59 18.33 1.10
C ALA A 267 12.63 19.32 1.69
N ARG A 268 12.23 20.55 1.91
CA ARG A 268 13.06 21.57 2.56
C ARG A 268 12.81 21.55 4.06
N ASP A 269 13.84 21.94 4.82
CA ASP A 269 13.81 22.04 6.28
C ASP A 269 12.62 22.89 6.76
N GLY A 270 11.76 22.23 7.54
CA GLY A 270 10.67 22.86 8.29
C GLY A 270 9.35 23.09 7.54
N PRO A 271 8.25 23.25 8.28
CA PRO A 271 7.03 23.83 7.73
C PRO A 271 7.32 25.30 7.36
N ARG A 272 6.90 25.73 6.17
CA ARG A 272 6.78 27.16 5.91
C ARG A 272 5.79 27.72 6.94
N ASP A 273 6.20 28.80 7.62
CA ASP A 273 5.52 29.44 8.72
C ASP A 273 4.00 29.31 8.68
N GLY A 274 3.42 28.70 9.72
CA GLY A 274 2.00 28.72 10.02
C GLY A 274 1.07 27.73 9.31
N ALA A 275 1.56 26.90 8.38
CA ALA A 275 0.68 25.98 7.61
C ALA A 275 0.31 24.69 8.36
N LEU A 276 1.08 24.27 9.35
CA LEU A 276 0.84 23.06 10.14
C LEU A 276 0.91 23.38 11.63
N SER A 277 -0.07 22.88 12.36
CA SER A 277 -0.06 22.95 13.82
C SER A 277 0.79 21.82 14.42
N PRO A 278 1.48 22.05 15.54
CA PRO A 278 2.19 20.97 16.24
C PRO A 278 1.21 19.98 16.87
N ALA A 279 1.64 18.72 16.99
CA ALA A 279 0.79 17.67 17.55
C ALA A 279 0.40 17.92 19.02
N ASP A 280 1.30 18.48 19.81
CA ASP A 280 1.09 18.71 21.24
C ASP A 280 -0.08 19.63 21.56
N ASP A 281 -0.41 20.56 20.64
CA ASP A 281 -1.56 21.48 20.80
C ASP A 281 -2.90 20.74 20.73
N TYR A 282 -2.95 19.61 20.02
CA TYR A 282 -4.19 18.87 19.75
C TYR A 282 -4.24 17.50 20.41
N PHE A 283 -3.08 16.92 20.68
CA PHE A 283 -2.95 15.55 21.23
C PHE A 283 -2.07 15.52 22.49
N PRO A 284 -2.45 16.26 23.55
CA PRO A 284 -1.65 16.28 24.76
C PRO A 284 -1.50 14.85 25.32
N GLY A 285 -0.28 14.53 25.75
CA GLY A 285 0.05 13.23 26.35
C GLY A 285 0.25 12.08 25.36
N VAL A 286 0.29 12.34 24.06
CA VAL A 286 0.81 11.38 23.08
C VAL A 286 2.31 11.59 22.92
N THR A 287 3.10 10.66 23.42
CA THR A 287 4.55 10.68 23.24
C THR A 287 4.89 9.76 22.07
N PRO A 288 5.34 10.28 20.92
CA PRO A 288 5.66 9.44 19.77
C PRO A 288 6.85 8.52 20.06
N VAL A 289 6.79 7.31 19.53
CA VAL A 289 7.87 6.33 19.56
C VAL A 289 9.04 6.87 18.76
N SER A 290 10.26 6.84 19.30
CA SER A 290 11.44 7.29 18.57
C SER A 290 11.74 6.42 17.35
N ALA A 291 12.44 6.98 16.36
CA ALA A 291 12.86 6.26 15.16
C ALA A 291 13.71 5.02 15.51
N GLU A 292 14.56 5.12 16.54
CA GLU A 292 15.36 3.98 17.01
C GLU A 292 14.48 2.86 17.55
N GLU A 293 13.54 3.19 18.40
CA GLU A 293 12.62 2.21 18.97
C GLU A 293 11.71 1.59 17.92
N ALA A 294 11.23 2.40 16.95
CA ALA A 294 10.44 1.90 15.81
C ALA A 294 11.24 0.89 14.97
N LEU A 295 12.52 1.18 14.69
CA LEU A 295 13.41 0.26 13.97
C LEU A 295 13.71 -0.99 14.80
N ARG A 296 13.93 -0.85 16.12
CA ARG A 296 14.19 -1.98 17.03
C ARG A 296 12.99 -2.91 17.15
N LYS A 297 11.79 -2.36 17.35
CA LYS A 297 10.54 -3.13 17.35
C LYS A 297 10.34 -3.85 16.03
N GLY A 298 10.59 -3.18 14.91
CA GLY A 298 10.49 -3.78 13.59
C GLY A 298 11.51 -4.89 13.34
N ALA A 299 12.72 -4.78 13.89
CA ALA A 299 13.76 -5.81 13.77
C ALA A 299 13.45 -7.05 14.66
N ALA A 300 12.77 -6.84 15.79
CA ALA A 300 12.37 -7.90 16.72
C ALA A 300 11.06 -8.60 16.28
N ALA A 301 10.27 -7.96 15.43
CA ALA A 301 9.01 -8.51 14.96
C ALA A 301 9.26 -9.73 14.06
N THR A 302 8.96 -10.92 14.56
CA THR A 302 9.08 -12.20 13.85
C THR A 302 7.68 -12.76 13.55
N GLY A 303 7.48 -13.29 12.33
CA GLY A 303 6.24 -13.94 11.94
C GLY A 303 5.09 -12.98 11.58
N ASP A 304 3.86 -13.46 11.69
CA ASP A 304 2.63 -12.76 11.24
C ASP A 304 2.39 -11.40 11.92
N GLU A 305 2.84 -11.19 13.16
CA GLU A 305 2.68 -9.92 13.86
C GLU A 305 3.52 -8.78 13.23
N GLY A 306 4.66 -9.11 12.61
CA GLY A 306 5.55 -8.14 11.96
C GLY A 306 5.24 -7.90 10.48
N LEU A 307 4.60 -8.85 9.82
CA LEU A 307 4.38 -8.85 8.36
C LEU A 307 2.89 -8.85 7.98
N GLY A 308 1.98 -8.70 8.95
CA GLY A 308 0.53 -8.85 8.75
C GLY A 308 -0.09 -7.87 7.75
N GLU A 309 0.45 -6.67 7.62
CA GLU A 309 0.01 -5.67 6.66
C GLU A 309 1.22 -5.05 5.94
N ARG A 310 1.09 -4.84 4.64
CA ARG A 310 2.13 -4.25 3.80
C ARG A 310 1.58 -3.08 3.00
N TRP A 311 2.44 -2.13 2.62
CA TRP A 311 2.08 -1.03 1.74
C TRP A 311 1.49 -1.52 0.41
N THR A 312 1.90 -2.72 -0.04
CA THR A 312 1.36 -3.39 -1.23
C THR A 312 -0.12 -3.71 -1.14
N ASP A 313 -0.67 -3.85 0.08
CA ASP A 313 -2.10 -4.09 0.30
C ASP A 313 -2.93 -2.89 -0.15
N SER A 314 -2.36 -1.68 -0.04
CA SER A 314 -3.00 -0.45 -0.52
C SER A 314 -3.04 -0.35 -2.04
N LEU A 315 -2.12 -1.02 -2.76
CA LEU A 315 -2.12 -1.05 -4.23
C LEU A 315 -3.31 -1.83 -4.78
N ALA A 316 -3.73 -2.86 -4.07
CA ALA A 316 -4.84 -3.69 -4.49
C ALA A 316 -6.20 -2.95 -4.51
N ASP A 317 -6.35 -1.81 -3.81
CA ASP A 317 -7.59 -1.02 -3.83
C ASP A 317 -7.78 -0.23 -5.13
N VAL A 318 -6.74 -0.07 -5.93
CA VAL A 318 -6.76 0.79 -7.11
C VAL A 318 -7.19 0.04 -8.38
N ASP A 319 -6.76 -1.22 -8.54
CA ASP A 319 -6.82 -1.94 -9.83
C ASP A 319 -7.92 -3.03 -9.91
N TYR A 320 -8.84 -3.08 -8.95
CA TYR A 320 -9.67 -4.26 -8.71
C TYR A 320 -10.87 -4.45 -9.66
N CYS A 321 -11.10 -3.58 -10.61
CA CYS A 321 -12.17 -3.76 -11.60
C CYS A 321 -11.74 -4.52 -12.86
N GLU A 322 -10.77 -5.45 -12.74
CA GLU A 322 -10.61 -6.44 -13.77
C GLU A 322 -11.66 -7.53 -13.56
N ASP A 323 -12.80 -7.28 -14.13
CA ASP A 323 -13.95 -8.15 -14.18
C ASP A 323 -13.53 -9.55 -14.65
N GLU A 324 -13.98 -10.58 -13.94
CA GLU A 324 -13.85 -11.99 -14.36
C GLU A 324 -14.35 -12.20 -15.79
N SER A 325 -15.24 -11.36 -16.27
CA SER A 325 -15.70 -11.31 -17.66
C SER A 325 -14.55 -10.99 -18.63
N THR A 326 -13.66 -10.05 -18.29
CA THR A 326 -12.48 -9.70 -19.11
C THR A 326 -11.51 -10.87 -19.18
N MET A 327 -11.28 -11.56 -18.08
CA MET A 327 -10.45 -12.76 -18.04
C MET A 327 -11.05 -13.88 -18.90
N ARG A 328 -12.33 -14.15 -18.77
CA ARG A 328 -13.01 -15.20 -19.55
C ARG A 328 -13.08 -14.89 -21.04
N ALA A 329 -13.10 -13.60 -21.41
CA ALA A 329 -13.07 -13.12 -22.79
C ALA A 329 -11.64 -13.00 -23.35
N ALA A 330 -10.59 -13.36 -22.58
CA ALA A 330 -9.20 -13.27 -23.02
C ALA A 330 -8.96 -14.06 -24.31
N ARG A 331 -8.21 -13.45 -25.23
CA ARG A 331 -7.97 -13.98 -26.58
C ARG A 331 -7.21 -15.30 -26.58
N TYR A 332 -6.29 -15.46 -25.65
CA TYR A 332 -5.44 -16.63 -25.53
C TYR A 332 -5.69 -17.37 -24.23
N ARG A 333 -5.70 -18.70 -24.30
CA ARG A 333 -5.87 -19.60 -23.17
C ARG A 333 -4.99 -20.82 -23.35
N ASP A 334 -4.19 -21.15 -22.33
CA ASP A 334 -3.46 -22.43 -22.22
C ASP A 334 -3.96 -23.16 -20.97
N GLU A 335 -4.51 -24.35 -21.16
CA GLU A 335 -5.07 -25.16 -20.08
C GLU A 335 -4.31 -26.47 -19.96
N ARG A 336 -3.83 -26.76 -18.76
CA ARG A 336 -3.11 -27.99 -18.42
C ARG A 336 -3.84 -28.69 -17.30
N ARG A 337 -4.00 -30.00 -17.45
CA ARG A 337 -4.69 -30.86 -16.50
C ARG A 337 -3.74 -31.89 -15.95
N GLN A 338 -3.74 -32.06 -14.63
CA GLN A 338 -2.92 -33.05 -13.93
C GLN A 338 -3.83 -33.80 -12.96
N ASP A 339 -3.83 -35.14 -13.11
CA ASP A 339 -4.45 -36.03 -12.11
C ASP A 339 -3.63 -35.94 -10.82
N ILE A 340 -4.31 -35.68 -9.69
CA ILE A 340 -3.70 -35.59 -8.37
C ILE A 340 -3.38 -36.94 -7.75
N GLY A 341 -3.79 -38.04 -8.42
CA GLY A 341 -3.57 -39.41 -7.95
C GLY A 341 -4.25 -39.67 -6.61
N GLY A 342 -3.53 -40.21 -5.66
CA GLY A 342 -4.04 -40.47 -4.30
C GLY A 342 -3.90 -39.34 -3.29
N LEU A 343 -3.51 -38.10 -3.73
CA LEU A 343 -3.36 -36.96 -2.86
C LEU A 343 -4.73 -36.39 -2.47
N SER A 344 -4.85 -35.88 -1.26
CA SER A 344 -6.08 -35.20 -0.84
C SER A 344 -6.15 -33.77 -1.43
N LEU A 345 -7.38 -33.28 -1.71
CA LEU A 345 -7.61 -31.91 -2.20
C LEU A 345 -6.90 -30.85 -1.34
N PRO A 346 -6.98 -30.89 0.03
CA PRO A 346 -6.28 -29.92 0.86
C PRO A 346 -4.76 -29.98 0.75
N GLN A 347 -4.16 -31.14 0.47
CA GLN A 347 -2.71 -31.25 0.28
C GLN A 347 -2.28 -30.57 -1.03
N VAL A 348 -3.00 -30.86 -2.12
CA VAL A 348 -2.71 -30.24 -3.43
C VAL A 348 -2.95 -28.73 -3.37
N PHE A 349 -4.04 -28.29 -2.75
CA PHE A 349 -4.35 -26.87 -2.64
C PHE A 349 -3.31 -26.14 -1.80
N ARG A 350 -2.87 -26.70 -0.68
CA ARG A 350 -1.77 -26.13 0.12
C ARG A 350 -0.48 -25.99 -0.70
N SER A 351 -0.18 -26.91 -1.61
CA SER A 351 0.97 -26.77 -2.50
C SER A 351 0.80 -25.61 -3.49
N ALA A 352 -0.42 -25.38 -4.01
CA ALA A 352 -0.71 -24.21 -4.82
C ALA A 352 -0.65 -22.90 -4.01
N LEU A 353 -1.12 -22.92 -2.76
CA LEU A 353 -0.98 -21.79 -1.84
C LEU A 353 0.48 -21.50 -1.46
N ALA A 354 1.38 -22.46 -1.52
CA ALA A 354 2.79 -22.30 -1.17
C ALA A 354 3.66 -21.73 -2.31
N LEU A 355 3.09 -21.45 -3.50
CA LEU A 355 3.81 -20.88 -4.63
C LEU A 355 4.40 -19.50 -4.33
N GLY A 356 5.54 -19.20 -4.95
CA GLY A 356 6.19 -17.89 -4.94
C GLY A 356 6.97 -17.58 -3.66
N GLY A 357 7.56 -16.39 -3.61
CA GLY A 357 8.45 -15.96 -2.53
C GLY A 357 9.69 -16.86 -2.44
N GLU A 358 10.05 -17.24 -1.22
CA GLU A 358 11.21 -18.13 -0.97
C GLU A 358 11.02 -19.57 -1.51
N ASN A 359 9.77 -20.00 -1.68
CA ASN A 359 9.44 -21.34 -2.20
C ASN A 359 9.61 -21.43 -3.73
N GLY A 360 9.66 -20.30 -4.43
CA GLY A 360 9.84 -20.22 -5.87
C GLY A 360 8.64 -20.68 -6.71
N TRP A 361 8.87 -20.79 -8.04
CA TRP A 361 7.86 -21.16 -9.06
C TRP A 361 8.18 -22.50 -9.70
N PHE A 362 8.62 -23.48 -8.91
CA PHE A 362 9.00 -24.84 -9.29
C PHE A 362 10.19 -24.95 -10.26
N LYS A 363 9.97 -25.12 -11.57
CA LYS A 363 11.05 -25.50 -12.51
C LYS A 363 11.76 -24.34 -13.21
N PHE A 364 11.25 -23.11 -13.17
CA PHE A 364 11.73 -22.03 -14.02
C PHE A 364 12.14 -20.76 -13.25
N ASP A 365 12.57 -20.89 -12.01
CA ASP A 365 12.95 -19.75 -11.16
C ASP A 365 13.97 -18.81 -11.80
N LEU A 366 14.96 -19.38 -12.51
CA LEU A 366 15.96 -18.55 -13.20
C LEU A 366 15.32 -17.67 -14.29
N LEU A 367 14.39 -18.23 -15.08
CA LEU A 367 13.69 -17.48 -16.12
C LEU A 367 12.80 -16.41 -15.51
N TRP A 368 12.12 -16.70 -14.41
CA TRP A 368 11.32 -15.72 -13.67
C TRP A 368 12.19 -14.60 -13.09
N ARG A 369 13.36 -14.92 -12.56
CA ARG A 369 14.31 -13.92 -12.04
C ARG A 369 14.86 -13.01 -13.16
N VAL A 370 15.29 -13.59 -14.29
CA VAL A 370 15.75 -12.81 -15.46
C VAL A 370 14.64 -11.92 -15.99
N ARG A 371 13.44 -12.47 -16.13
CA ARG A 371 12.26 -11.72 -16.56
C ARG A 371 11.92 -10.57 -15.58
N GLY A 372 11.90 -10.86 -14.28
CA GLY A 372 11.65 -9.84 -13.26
C GLY A 372 12.70 -8.73 -13.27
N PHE A 373 13.97 -9.06 -13.55
CA PHE A 373 15.02 -8.06 -13.72
C PHE A 373 14.77 -7.18 -14.95
N LEU A 374 14.38 -7.78 -16.09
CA LEU A 374 14.03 -7.02 -17.30
C LEU A 374 12.80 -6.13 -17.08
N ASP A 375 11.78 -6.65 -16.38
CA ASP A 375 10.59 -5.87 -16.03
C ASP A 375 10.95 -4.66 -15.17
N LYS A 376 11.85 -4.82 -14.18
CA LYS A 376 12.37 -3.68 -13.38
C LYS A 376 13.09 -2.63 -14.23
N LEU A 377 13.89 -3.05 -15.20
CA LEU A 377 14.56 -2.12 -16.13
C LEU A 377 13.55 -1.35 -16.99
N LEU A 378 12.41 -1.95 -17.30
CA LEU A 378 11.31 -1.32 -18.04
C LEU A 378 10.34 -0.53 -17.15
N GLY A 379 10.63 -0.42 -15.85
CA GLY A 379 9.86 0.37 -14.90
C GLY A 379 8.78 -0.40 -14.14
N GLY A 380 8.71 -1.73 -14.29
CA GLY A 380 7.84 -2.60 -13.51
C GLY A 380 8.40 -2.96 -12.13
N PHE A 381 7.70 -3.82 -11.40
CA PHE A 381 8.11 -4.28 -10.04
C PHE A 381 9.09 -5.46 -10.07
N GLY A 382 9.17 -6.15 -11.19
CA GLY A 382 9.87 -7.42 -11.26
C GLY A 382 9.27 -8.46 -10.30
N THR A 383 10.08 -9.41 -9.85
CA THR A 383 9.70 -10.45 -8.86
C THR A 383 9.86 -9.97 -7.41
N SER A 384 9.96 -8.66 -7.16
CA SER A 384 10.42 -8.14 -5.87
C SER A 384 9.32 -7.89 -4.87
N LEU A 385 8.04 -7.93 -5.25
CA LEU A 385 6.95 -7.67 -4.32
C LEU A 385 6.87 -8.74 -3.23
N GLY A 386 7.46 -9.92 -3.50
CA GLY A 386 7.58 -10.99 -2.52
C GLY A 386 6.23 -11.53 -2.11
N ARG A 387 6.20 -12.13 -0.93
CA ARG A 387 5.03 -12.78 -0.35
C ARG A 387 4.85 -12.31 1.09
N ARG A 388 3.59 -12.07 1.55
CA ARG A 388 3.27 -11.63 2.91
C ARG A 388 3.53 -12.74 3.94
N SER A 389 2.94 -13.90 3.73
CA SER A 389 3.07 -15.07 4.61
C SER A 389 3.60 -16.27 3.84
N PRO A 390 4.50 -17.09 4.39
CA PRO A 390 5.06 -18.26 3.71
C PRO A 390 4.01 -19.37 3.45
N THR A 391 2.91 -19.37 4.20
CA THR A 391 1.91 -20.45 4.16
C THR A 391 0.51 -19.99 3.79
N GLU A 392 0.16 -18.73 4.06
CA GLU A 392 -1.20 -18.21 3.88
C GLU A 392 -1.27 -17.20 2.74
N LEU A 393 -2.40 -17.19 2.04
CA LEU A 393 -2.78 -16.19 1.07
C LEU A 393 -4.15 -15.62 1.41
N ARG A 394 -4.36 -14.36 1.03
CA ARG A 394 -5.66 -13.67 1.10
C ARG A 394 -5.93 -12.96 -0.21
N VAL A 395 -7.19 -12.73 -0.52
CA VAL A 395 -7.56 -11.89 -1.66
C VAL A 395 -6.90 -10.51 -1.52
N GLY A 396 -6.18 -10.08 -2.55
CA GLY A 396 -5.39 -8.85 -2.56
C GLY A 396 -3.91 -9.02 -2.23
N ASP A 397 -3.47 -10.16 -1.67
CA ASP A 397 -2.05 -10.40 -1.40
C ASP A 397 -1.23 -10.38 -2.70
N MET A 398 -0.01 -9.85 -2.57
CA MET A 398 1.00 -9.95 -3.63
C MET A 398 1.80 -11.22 -3.48
N LEU A 399 2.02 -11.89 -4.61
CA LEU A 399 2.76 -13.13 -4.74
C LEU A 399 3.80 -12.95 -5.86
N ASP A 400 4.94 -12.37 -5.53
CA ASP A 400 5.97 -11.92 -6.47
C ASP A 400 5.44 -10.92 -7.51
N VAL A 401 5.09 -11.40 -8.69
CA VAL A 401 4.56 -10.61 -9.81
C VAL A 401 3.05 -10.72 -9.94
N TRP A 402 2.44 -11.56 -9.12
CA TRP A 402 1.03 -11.88 -9.19
C TRP A 402 0.27 -11.28 -8.00
N ARG A 403 -0.96 -10.92 -8.23
CA ARG A 403 -1.90 -10.56 -7.18
C ARG A 403 -3.00 -11.60 -7.07
N VAL A 404 -3.33 -12.00 -5.86
CA VAL A 404 -4.46 -12.87 -5.59
C VAL A 404 -5.76 -12.11 -5.86
N VAL A 405 -6.50 -12.54 -6.88
CA VAL A 405 -7.79 -11.97 -7.28
C VAL A 405 -8.95 -12.70 -6.63
N ASP A 406 -8.85 -14.02 -6.58
CA ASP A 406 -9.86 -14.86 -5.98
C ASP A 406 -9.24 -16.07 -5.29
N LEU A 407 -9.80 -16.44 -4.16
CA LEU A 407 -9.36 -17.56 -3.35
C LEU A 407 -10.58 -18.25 -2.74
N VAL A 408 -10.87 -19.46 -3.22
CA VAL A 408 -11.87 -20.35 -2.65
C VAL A 408 -11.16 -21.59 -2.15
N GLU A 409 -11.21 -21.81 -0.85
CA GLU A 409 -10.46 -22.87 -0.18
C GLU A 409 -10.77 -24.26 -0.78
N ASN A 410 -9.71 -25.00 -1.10
CA ASN A 410 -9.75 -26.33 -1.72
C ASN A 410 -10.45 -26.38 -3.10
N GLU A 411 -10.72 -25.24 -3.73
CA GLU A 411 -11.41 -25.16 -5.02
C GLU A 411 -10.64 -24.32 -6.04
N ARG A 412 -10.30 -23.06 -5.71
CA ARG A 412 -9.81 -22.09 -6.69
C ARG A 412 -8.78 -21.13 -6.13
N LEU A 413 -7.70 -20.91 -6.87
CA LEU A 413 -6.80 -19.77 -6.70
C LEU A 413 -6.68 -19.06 -8.04
N LEU A 414 -7.05 -17.78 -8.09
CA LEU A 414 -6.93 -16.93 -9.27
C LEU A 414 -5.94 -15.80 -9.01
N LEU A 415 -4.99 -15.67 -9.92
CA LEU A 415 -3.91 -14.70 -9.87
C LEU A 415 -3.98 -13.77 -11.09
N ALA A 416 -3.72 -12.48 -10.91
CA ALA A 416 -3.57 -11.49 -11.99
C ALA A 416 -2.15 -10.93 -12.00
N ALA A 417 -1.54 -10.85 -13.19
CA ALA A 417 -0.18 -10.35 -13.34
C ALA A 417 -0.09 -8.84 -13.07
N GLN A 418 0.90 -8.44 -12.30
CA GLN A 418 1.21 -7.03 -11.99
C GLN A 418 2.48 -6.53 -12.68
N MET A 419 2.99 -7.29 -13.62
CA MET A 419 4.14 -6.93 -14.44
C MET A 419 3.69 -6.43 -15.81
N ASN A 420 4.56 -5.71 -16.51
CA ASN A 420 4.31 -5.31 -17.88
C ASN A 420 4.45 -6.51 -18.82
N VAL A 421 3.33 -7.04 -19.25
CA VAL A 421 3.24 -8.20 -20.16
C VAL A 421 2.77 -7.80 -21.56
N PHE A 422 2.79 -6.51 -21.91
CA PHE A 422 2.18 -6.00 -23.15
C PHE A 422 0.72 -6.46 -23.34
N GLY A 423 -0.04 -6.40 -22.26
CA GLY A 423 -1.40 -6.86 -22.17
C GLY A 423 -1.77 -7.21 -20.74
N LYS A 424 -2.78 -8.07 -20.59
CA LYS A 424 -3.26 -8.56 -19.30
C LYS A 424 -3.11 -10.07 -19.23
N ALA A 425 -2.67 -10.60 -18.08
CA ALA A 425 -2.48 -12.02 -17.89
C ALA A 425 -3.06 -12.47 -16.54
N TRP A 426 -3.66 -13.67 -16.55
CA TRP A 426 -4.18 -14.32 -15.36
C TRP A 426 -3.71 -15.77 -15.32
N LEU A 427 -3.55 -16.30 -14.12
CA LEU A 427 -3.21 -17.68 -13.85
C LEU A 427 -4.21 -18.25 -12.85
N GLU A 428 -4.97 -19.26 -13.26
CA GLU A 428 -5.96 -19.94 -12.44
C GLU A 428 -5.50 -21.35 -12.10
N PHE A 429 -5.61 -21.70 -10.83
CA PHE A 429 -5.52 -23.09 -10.36
C PHE A 429 -6.89 -23.48 -9.83
N ARG A 430 -7.46 -24.54 -10.40
CA ARG A 430 -8.79 -25.04 -10.01
C ARG A 430 -8.73 -26.53 -9.75
N LEU A 431 -9.29 -26.97 -8.63
CA LEU A 431 -9.49 -28.38 -8.31
C LEU A 431 -10.87 -28.83 -8.81
N GLN A 432 -10.89 -29.89 -9.63
CA GLN A 432 -12.10 -30.47 -10.18
C GLN A 432 -12.08 -31.99 -9.94
N GLY A 433 -12.74 -32.45 -8.88
CA GLY A 433 -12.67 -33.85 -8.48
C GLY A 433 -11.23 -34.26 -8.16
N THR A 434 -10.68 -35.21 -8.90
CA THR A 434 -9.29 -35.69 -8.75
C THR A 434 -8.32 -35.01 -9.71
N THR A 435 -8.67 -33.87 -10.26
CA THR A 435 -7.85 -33.20 -11.27
C THR A 435 -7.52 -31.76 -10.84
N LEU A 436 -6.24 -31.41 -10.86
CA LEU A 436 -5.78 -30.03 -10.81
C LEU A 436 -5.76 -29.47 -12.23
N VAL A 437 -6.51 -28.42 -12.46
CA VAL A 437 -6.54 -27.68 -13.73
C VAL A 437 -5.81 -26.35 -13.53
N GLN A 438 -4.73 -26.16 -14.28
CA GLN A 438 -4.03 -24.89 -14.37
C GLN A 438 -4.40 -24.22 -15.69
N THR A 439 -4.88 -22.99 -15.65
CA THR A 439 -5.23 -22.23 -16.86
C THR A 439 -4.53 -20.88 -16.85
N ALA A 440 -3.77 -20.60 -17.90
CA ALA A 440 -3.22 -19.27 -18.17
C ALA A 440 -4.14 -18.56 -19.18
N TYR A 441 -4.59 -17.37 -18.82
CA TYR A 441 -5.36 -16.50 -19.71
C TYR A 441 -4.52 -15.30 -20.09
N TYR A 442 -4.63 -14.85 -21.33
CA TYR A 442 -3.87 -13.71 -21.78
C TYR A 442 -4.64 -12.87 -22.82
N GLN A 443 -4.75 -11.58 -22.52
CA GLN A 443 -5.31 -10.58 -23.42
C GLN A 443 -4.18 -9.67 -23.90
N PRO A 444 -3.73 -9.79 -25.16
CA PRO A 444 -2.64 -8.98 -25.69
C PRO A 444 -3.03 -7.52 -25.90
N ASP A 445 -2.10 -6.62 -25.73
CA ASP A 445 -2.17 -5.24 -26.17
C ASP A 445 -1.31 -5.09 -27.44
N GLY A 446 -2.00 -5.07 -28.59
CA GLY A 446 -1.39 -4.93 -29.90
C GLY A 446 -0.51 -6.11 -30.36
N ALA A 447 0.35 -5.83 -31.35
CA ALA A 447 1.20 -6.85 -31.98
C ALA A 447 2.33 -7.35 -31.05
N LEU A 448 2.88 -6.47 -30.21
CA LEU A 448 3.92 -6.83 -29.24
C LEU A 448 3.38 -7.82 -28.20
N GLY A 449 2.15 -7.60 -27.73
CA GLY A 449 1.49 -8.54 -26.82
C GLY A 449 1.29 -9.92 -27.49
N THR A 450 0.88 -9.95 -28.74
CA THR A 450 0.74 -11.20 -29.49
C THR A 450 2.08 -11.94 -29.62
N LEU A 451 3.15 -11.25 -29.99
CA LEU A 451 4.50 -11.83 -30.07
C LEU A 451 4.96 -12.36 -28.71
N TYR A 452 4.71 -11.58 -27.66
CA TYR A 452 5.03 -11.98 -26.30
C TYR A 452 4.39 -13.31 -25.89
N TRP A 453 3.10 -13.53 -26.21
CA TRP A 453 2.41 -14.79 -25.91
C TRP A 453 3.13 -15.98 -26.53
N TYR A 454 3.46 -15.90 -27.83
CA TYR A 454 4.16 -17.00 -28.52
C TYR A 454 5.59 -17.21 -28.03
N ALA A 455 6.26 -16.17 -27.54
CA ALA A 455 7.59 -16.29 -26.96
C ALA A 455 7.57 -16.95 -25.56
N MET A 456 6.42 -16.88 -24.86
CA MET A 456 6.26 -17.39 -23.49
C MET A 456 5.51 -18.73 -23.44
N LEU A 457 5.01 -19.22 -24.55
CA LEU A 457 4.50 -20.59 -24.69
C LEU A 457 5.69 -21.55 -24.90
N PRO A 458 6.19 -22.26 -23.91
CA PRO A 458 7.12 -23.36 -24.08
C PRO A 458 6.41 -24.67 -24.34
#